data_c3437a1eaac9be4854c1184ec8fd6ef1
#
_entry.id   c3437a1eaac9be4854c1184ec8fd6ef1
#
_cell.length_a   1.000
_cell.length_b   1.000
_cell.length_c   1.000
_cell.angle_alpha   90.00
_cell.angle_beta   90.00
_cell.angle_gamma   90.00
#
_symmetry.space_group_name_H-M   'P 1'
#
loop_
_entity.id
_entity.type
_entity.pdbx_description
1 polymer ?
#
loop_
_entity_poly.entity_id
_entity_poly.type
_entity_poly.pdbx_seq_one_letter_code
_entity_poly.pdbx_strand_id
1 'polypeptide(L)'
;MGSIVCLAQTEEDTTDLGSWNDLEVNVGINKKLDLNTVTTLRLDDNISRVDSYRLSVGVTVKPTESFSLAPFTTFISSRNSSGRLRYEYSTGLKAVYRFPMKGFGLSHRSQIEHRSRPGRNSWRYRPSVTLEKDLPESFTKGASVFFTLEPFYDSISERFSRTRYSAGIEKSLNKKLAVEIYYLFQGDNDSAPGSVHVIGTTLKVKL
;
A
#
# COMPACT_ATOMS: atom_id res chain seq x y z
N MET A 1 -55.60 8.77 17.22
CA MET A 1 -54.88 7.78 16.43
C MET A 1 -53.57 8.44 15.99
N GLY A 2 -52.47 8.14 16.67
CA GLY A 2 -51.16 8.69 16.36
C GLY A 2 -50.39 7.69 15.51
N SER A 3 -50.06 8.07 14.28
CA SER A 3 -49.19 7.27 13.39
C SER A 3 -47.75 7.41 13.83
N ILE A 4 -47.16 6.32 14.32
CA ILE A 4 -45.71 6.21 14.56
C ILE A 4 -45.07 6.02 13.20
N VAL A 5 -44.40 7.07 12.70
CA VAL A 5 -43.49 6.96 11.55
C VAL A 5 -42.19 6.33 12.07
N CYS A 6 -42.01 5.06 11.83
CA CYS A 6 -40.76 4.38 12.03
C CYS A 6 -39.81 4.82 10.89
N LEU A 7 -38.91 5.78 11.17
CA LEU A 7 -37.78 6.09 10.30
C LEU A 7 -36.80 4.93 10.45
N ALA A 8 -36.81 4.02 9.49
CA ALA A 8 -35.72 3.10 9.29
C ALA A 8 -34.48 3.94 8.88
N GLN A 9 -33.58 4.16 9.84
CA GLN A 9 -32.24 4.62 9.52
C GLN A 9 -31.57 3.44 8.80
N THR A 10 -31.37 3.58 7.51
CA THR A 10 -30.40 2.75 6.79
C THR A 10 -29.04 3.09 7.41
N GLU A 11 -28.47 2.17 8.20
CA GLU A 11 -27.04 2.24 8.55
C GLU A 11 -26.28 2.29 7.23
N GLU A 12 -25.65 3.43 6.92
CA GLU A 12 -24.68 3.50 5.84
C GLU A 12 -23.60 2.47 6.15
N ASP A 13 -23.36 1.56 5.20
CA ASP A 13 -22.36 0.52 5.33
C ASP A 13 -20.99 1.19 5.49
N THR A 14 -20.50 1.28 6.73
CA THR A 14 -19.28 2.02 7.09
C THR A 14 -18.01 1.24 6.77
N THR A 15 -18.17 0.03 6.22
CA THR A 15 -17.09 -0.93 5.97
C THR A 15 -17.19 -1.51 4.57
N ASP A 16 -16.06 -1.67 3.88
CA ASP A 16 -15.98 -2.30 2.57
C ASP A 16 -14.92 -3.41 2.55
N LEU A 17 -15.09 -4.39 1.66
CA LEU A 17 -14.11 -5.44 1.37
C LEU A 17 -13.52 -5.20 -0.03
N GLY A 18 -12.20 -5.04 -0.07
CA GLY A 18 -11.45 -4.83 -1.30
C GLY A 18 -10.44 -5.94 -1.60
N SER A 19 -9.94 -5.94 -2.83
CA SER A 19 -8.78 -6.76 -3.23
C SER A 19 -7.74 -5.88 -3.91
N TRP A 20 -6.47 -6.00 -3.48
CA TRP A 20 -5.35 -5.28 -4.07
C TRP A 20 -4.35 -6.27 -4.65
N ASN A 21 -4.06 -6.14 -5.93
CA ASN A 21 -3.21 -7.07 -6.65
C ASN A 21 -2.06 -6.30 -7.30
N ASP A 22 -0.83 -6.60 -6.87
CA ASP A 22 0.38 -5.93 -7.30
C ASP A 22 1.27 -6.86 -8.12
N LEU A 23 1.82 -6.34 -9.21
CA LEU A 23 2.97 -6.89 -9.91
C LEU A 23 4.14 -5.94 -9.70
N GLU A 24 5.15 -6.39 -8.99
CA GLU A 24 6.36 -5.64 -8.71
C GLU A 24 7.52 -6.24 -9.52
N VAL A 25 8.16 -5.42 -10.35
CA VAL A 25 9.35 -5.79 -11.13
C VAL A 25 10.52 -4.93 -10.69
N ASN A 26 11.58 -5.58 -10.23
CA ASN A 26 12.83 -4.95 -9.81
C ASN A 26 13.97 -5.39 -10.72
N VAL A 27 14.58 -4.44 -11.41
CA VAL A 27 15.73 -4.66 -12.30
C VAL A 27 16.99 -4.12 -11.62
N GLY A 28 17.90 -5.02 -11.27
CA GLY A 28 19.19 -4.65 -10.68
C GLY A 28 20.13 -4.08 -11.75
N ILE A 29 20.41 -2.78 -11.71
CA ILE A 29 21.37 -2.13 -12.62
C ILE A 29 22.79 -2.36 -12.13
N ASN A 30 23.01 -2.22 -10.83
CA ASN A 30 24.27 -2.53 -10.15
C ASN A 30 24.01 -2.76 -8.64
N LYS A 31 25.08 -2.99 -7.85
CA LYS A 31 24.98 -3.24 -6.40
C LYS A 31 24.28 -2.13 -5.60
N LYS A 32 24.24 -0.90 -6.14
CA LYS A 32 23.68 0.28 -5.45
C LYS A 32 22.46 0.88 -6.12
N LEU A 33 22.04 0.36 -7.27
CA LEU A 33 21.00 0.98 -8.10
C LEU A 33 20.07 -0.07 -8.67
N ASP A 34 18.77 0.06 -8.37
CA ASP A 34 17.71 -0.75 -8.97
C ASP A 34 16.67 0.15 -9.63
N LEU A 35 16.12 -0.30 -10.76
CA LEU A 35 14.89 0.24 -11.35
C LEU A 35 13.70 -0.57 -10.82
N ASN A 36 12.67 0.13 -10.34
CA ASN A 36 11.48 -0.48 -9.76
C ASN A 36 10.24 -0.09 -10.56
N THR A 37 9.40 -1.04 -10.88
CA THR A 37 8.08 -0.81 -11.48
C THR A 37 7.05 -1.60 -10.69
N VAL A 38 5.94 -0.94 -10.33
CA VAL A 38 4.81 -1.59 -9.66
C VAL A 38 3.54 -1.26 -10.41
N THR A 39 2.82 -2.29 -10.81
CA THR A 39 1.46 -2.17 -11.36
C THR A 39 0.48 -2.71 -10.34
N THR A 40 -0.55 -1.93 -10.02
CA THR A 40 -1.59 -2.31 -9.04
C THR A 40 -2.96 -2.28 -9.69
N LEU A 41 -3.72 -3.35 -9.49
CA LEU A 41 -5.17 -3.41 -9.70
C LEU A 41 -5.86 -3.43 -8.34
N ARG A 42 -6.82 -2.52 -8.12
CA ARG A 42 -7.66 -2.52 -6.93
C ARG A 42 -9.10 -2.74 -7.27
N LEU A 43 -9.73 -3.60 -6.47
CA LEU A 43 -11.15 -3.87 -6.48
C LEU A 43 -11.74 -3.36 -5.15
N ASP A 44 -12.93 -2.79 -5.20
CA ASP A 44 -13.75 -2.34 -4.08
C ASP A 44 -15.17 -2.92 -4.18
N ASP A 45 -16.08 -2.43 -3.35
CA ASP A 45 -17.50 -2.81 -3.37
C ASP A 45 -17.66 -4.34 -3.27
N ASN A 46 -17.15 -4.89 -2.16
CA ASN A 46 -17.11 -6.34 -1.90
C ASN A 46 -16.42 -7.13 -3.05
N ILE A 47 -15.32 -6.58 -3.58
CA ILE A 47 -14.51 -7.16 -4.67
C ILE A 47 -15.27 -7.23 -6.01
N SER A 48 -16.39 -6.56 -6.14
CA SER A 48 -17.25 -6.62 -7.33
C SER A 48 -16.91 -5.59 -8.41
N ARG A 49 -16.20 -4.51 -8.03
CA ARG A 49 -15.93 -3.37 -8.89
C ARG A 49 -14.45 -3.00 -8.94
N VAL A 50 -13.97 -2.63 -10.13
CA VAL A 50 -12.63 -2.05 -10.27
C VAL A 50 -12.63 -0.61 -9.74
N ASP A 51 -11.90 -0.36 -8.64
CA ASP A 51 -11.65 0.97 -8.08
C ASP A 51 -10.59 1.72 -8.86
N SER A 52 -9.40 1.12 -8.99
CA SER A 52 -8.29 1.83 -9.63
C SER A 52 -7.23 0.92 -10.24
N TYR A 53 -6.59 1.48 -11.28
CA TYR A 53 -5.32 1.01 -11.83
C TYR A 53 -4.22 1.99 -11.45
N ARG A 54 -3.04 1.46 -11.09
CA ARG A 54 -1.88 2.28 -10.73
C ARG A 54 -0.63 1.74 -11.43
N LEU A 55 0.19 2.65 -11.92
CA LEU A 55 1.52 2.34 -12.44
C LEU A 55 2.52 3.25 -11.73
N SER A 56 3.45 2.65 -11.03
CA SER A 56 4.53 3.36 -10.34
C SER A 56 5.86 2.97 -10.94
N VAL A 57 6.69 3.95 -11.23
CA VAL A 57 8.08 3.76 -11.66
C VAL A 57 8.98 4.56 -10.73
N GLY A 58 10.09 3.96 -10.34
CA GLY A 58 11.06 4.58 -9.45
C GLY A 58 12.45 3.99 -9.60
N VAL A 59 13.41 4.67 -9.00
CA VAL A 59 14.80 4.22 -8.95
C VAL A 59 15.20 4.12 -7.48
N THR A 60 15.68 2.97 -7.04
CA THR A 60 16.20 2.78 -5.69
C THR A 60 17.71 2.93 -5.68
N VAL A 61 18.21 3.90 -4.93
CA VAL A 61 19.62 4.11 -4.62
C VAL A 61 19.91 3.55 -3.24
N LYS A 62 20.96 2.75 -3.09
CA LYS A 62 21.38 2.10 -1.83
C LYS A 62 22.75 2.65 -1.40
N PRO A 63 22.82 3.81 -0.71
CA PRO A 63 24.09 4.36 -0.21
C PRO A 63 24.79 3.41 0.75
N THR A 64 24.03 2.69 1.58
CA THR A 64 24.52 1.65 2.49
C THR A 64 23.61 0.40 2.43
N GLU A 65 24.00 -0.69 3.06
CA GLU A 65 23.16 -1.90 3.16
C GLU A 65 21.88 -1.68 3.96
N SER A 66 21.94 -0.78 4.93
CA SER A 66 20.80 -0.48 5.83
C SER A 66 19.94 0.68 5.35
N PHE A 67 20.40 1.50 4.40
CA PHE A 67 19.67 2.70 3.99
C PHE A 67 19.50 2.77 2.47
N SER A 68 18.28 3.10 2.06
CA SER A 68 17.96 3.35 0.64
C SER A 68 17.05 4.56 0.46
N LEU A 69 17.22 5.20 -0.70
CA LEU A 69 16.39 6.30 -1.19
C LEU A 69 15.77 5.89 -2.52
N ALA A 70 14.49 6.20 -2.70
CA ALA A 70 13.80 5.87 -3.95
C ALA A 70 12.87 7.01 -4.38
N PRO A 71 13.34 7.92 -5.26
CA PRO A 71 12.44 8.77 -6.02
C PRO A 71 11.52 7.92 -6.89
N PHE A 72 10.27 8.33 -7.00
CA PHE A 72 9.26 7.61 -7.78
C PHE A 72 8.20 8.56 -8.35
N THR A 73 7.53 8.10 -9.37
CA THR A 73 6.28 8.68 -9.86
C THR A 73 5.23 7.58 -10.04
N THR A 74 3.98 7.90 -9.75
CA THR A 74 2.84 6.99 -9.87
C THR A 74 1.75 7.68 -10.66
N PHE A 75 1.29 7.04 -11.72
CA PHE A 75 0.05 7.35 -12.40
C PHE A 75 -1.07 6.52 -11.79
N ILE A 76 -2.20 7.16 -11.47
CA ILE A 76 -3.38 6.52 -10.90
C ILE A 76 -4.58 6.89 -11.75
N SER A 77 -5.29 5.85 -12.24
CA SER A 77 -6.60 5.99 -12.85
C SER A 77 -7.62 5.34 -11.92
N SER A 78 -8.56 6.10 -11.42
CA SER A 78 -9.60 5.62 -10.49
C SER A 78 -10.99 6.03 -10.97
N ARG A 79 -12.03 5.39 -10.44
CA ARG A 79 -13.42 5.79 -10.65
C ARG A 79 -13.93 6.55 -9.43
N ASN A 80 -14.72 7.59 -9.67
CA ASN A 80 -15.46 8.23 -8.58
C ASN A 80 -16.80 7.50 -8.34
N SER A 81 -17.54 7.94 -7.32
CA SER A 81 -18.88 7.42 -6.99
C SER A 81 -19.89 7.48 -8.15
N SER A 82 -19.71 8.42 -9.08
CA SER A 82 -20.53 8.54 -10.30
C SER A 82 -20.01 7.71 -11.49
N GLY A 83 -19.00 6.84 -11.27
CA GLY A 83 -18.39 6.01 -12.30
C GLY A 83 -17.45 6.73 -13.28
N ARG A 84 -17.23 8.05 -13.11
CA ARG A 84 -16.35 8.84 -13.99
C ARG A 84 -14.89 8.58 -13.64
N LEU A 85 -14.04 8.46 -14.65
CA LEU A 85 -12.60 8.31 -14.51
C LEU A 85 -11.98 9.60 -13.92
N ARG A 86 -11.08 9.41 -12.98
CA ARG A 86 -10.22 10.45 -12.41
C ARG A 86 -8.77 10.01 -12.55
N TYR A 87 -7.92 10.97 -12.87
CA TYR A 87 -6.49 10.75 -13.00
C TYR A 87 -5.75 11.52 -11.91
N GLU A 88 -4.69 10.91 -11.39
CA GLU A 88 -3.79 11.49 -10.41
C GLU A 88 -2.35 11.14 -10.77
N TYR A 89 -1.47 12.11 -10.69
CA TYR A 89 -0.02 11.90 -10.70
C TYR A 89 0.50 12.13 -9.30
N SER A 90 1.27 11.18 -8.80
CA SER A 90 1.92 11.27 -7.49
C SER A 90 3.42 11.10 -7.68
N THR A 91 4.20 12.15 -7.37
CA THR A 91 5.66 12.12 -7.43
C THR A 91 6.20 12.31 -6.03
N GLY A 92 7.19 11.51 -5.66
CA GLY A 92 7.68 11.53 -4.29
C GLY A 92 9.03 10.87 -4.08
N LEU A 93 9.38 10.79 -2.82
CA LEU A 93 10.60 10.17 -2.33
C LEU A 93 10.26 9.20 -1.20
N LYS A 94 10.83 7.99 -1.26
CA LYS A 94 10.86 7.01 -0.18
C LYS A 94 12.26 6.96 0.40
N ALA A 95 12.38 7.03 1.71
CA ALA A 95 13.60 6.73 2.45
C ALA A 95 13.32 5.53 3.35
N VAL A 96 14.12 4.48 3.22
CA VAL A 96 13.96 3.25 4.01
C VAL A 96 15.24 3.01 4.81
N TYR A 97 15.07 2.79 6.10
CA TYR A 97 16.13 2.35 7.00
C TYR A 97 15.79 0.98 7.57
N ARG A 98 16.72 0.02 7.39
CA ARG A 98 16.65 -1.32 7.97
C ARG A 98 17.54 -1.38 9.19
N PHE A 99 16.95 -1.63 10.35
CA PHE A 99 17.70 -1.75 11.61
C PHE A 99 18.49 -3.06 11.60
N PRO A 100 19.79 -3.03 11.93
CA PRO A 100 20.62 -4.24 11.96
C PRO A 100 20.31 -5.09 13.21
N MET A 101 19.19 -5.80 13.19
CA MET A 101 18.73 -6.63 14.29
C MET A 101 18.95 -8.11 13.99
N LYS A 102 19.11 -8.94 15.04
CA LYS A 102 19.22 -10.39 14.91
C LYS A 102 17.89 -11.05 15.25
N GLY A 103 17.52 -12.08 14.47
CA GLY A 103 16.34 -12.92 14.74
C GLY A 103 15.02 -12.39 14.18
N PHE A 104 14.93 -11.11 13.83
CA PHE A 104 13.81 -10.51 13.10
C PHE A 104 14.28 -9.25 12.35
N GLY A 105 13.58 -8.90 11.30
CA GLY A 105 13.78 -7.66 10.54
C GLY A 105 12.90 -6.55 11.10
N LEU A 106 13.48 -5.38 11.29
CA LEU A 106 12.74 -4.16 11.58
C LEU A 106 13.13 -3.11 10.56
N SER A 107 12.16 -2.48 9.92
CA SER A 107 12.42 -1.38 9.00
C SER A 107 11.47 -0.22 9.24
N HIS A 108 11.98 0.98 8.97
CA HIS A 108 11.20 2.21 8.92
C HIS A 108 11.28 2.79 7.51
N ARG A 109 10.13 3.16 6.96
CA ARG A 109 10.01 3.90 5.71
C ARG A 109 9.39 5.26 5.98
N SER A 110 10.04 6.34 5.53
CA SER A 110 9.45 7.66 5.39
C SER A 110 9.16 7.92 3.92
N GLN A 111 7.91 8.21 3.58
CA GLN A 111 7.51 8.53 2.21
C GLN A 111 6.81 9.88 2.20
N ILE A 112 7.29 10.79 1.35
CA ILE A 112 6.63 12.06 1.04
C ILE A 112 6.25 12.07 -0.43
N GLU A 113 5.03 12.50 -0.75
CA GLU A 113 4.51 12.53 -2.11
C GLU A 113 3.71 13.80 -2.37
N HIS A 114 3.97 14.43 -3.49
CA HIS A 114 3.13 15.47 -4.06
C HIS A 114 2.12 14.81 -4.99
N ARG A 115 0.84 15.09 -4.77
CA ARG A 115 -0.28 14.52 -5.51
C ARG A 115 -0.92 15.61 -6.36
N SER A 116 -0.85 15.46 -7.68
CA SER A 116 -1.48 16.35 -8.65
C SER A 116 -2.74 15.72 -9.22
N ARG A 117 -3.86 16.39 -9.04
CA ARG A 117 -5.18 16.00 -9.52
C ARG A 117 -5.82 17.20 -10.22
N PRO A 118 -6.70 17.03 -11.21
CA PRO A 118 -7.41 18.13 -11.83
C PRO A 118 -8.09 19.02 -10.77
N GLY A 119 -7.66 20.30 -10.74
CA GLY A 119 -8.18 21.30 -9.81
C GLY A 119 -7.74 21.20 -8.35
N ARG A 120 -6.85 20.24 -7.97
CA ARG A 120 -6.44 20.07 -6.58
C ARG A 120 -5.07 19.39 -6.45
N ASN A 121 -4.15 20.05 -5.79
CA ASN A 121 -2.86 19.49 -5.40
C ASN A 121 -2.82 19.28 -3.89
N SER A 122 -2.05 18.27 -3.45
CA SER A 122 -1.81 18.02 -2.03
C SER A 122 -0.46 17.37 -1.79
N TRP A 123 0.02 17.49 -0.56
CA TRP A 123 1.15 16.73 -0.06
C TRP A 123 0.65 15.64 0.88
N ARG A 124 1.32 14.50 0.83
CA ARG A 124 1.05 13.39 1.72
C ARG A 124 2.35 12.88 2.32
N TYR A 125 2.35 12.65 3.63
CA TYR A 125 3.44 11.99 4.34
C TYR A 125 2.93 10.64 4.86
N ARG A 126 3.72 9.59 4.61
CA ARG A 126 3.39 8.20 4.92
C ARG A 126 4.58 7.52 5.60
N PRO A 127 4.78 7.70 6.90
CA PRO A 127 5.71 6.86 7.64
C PRO A 127 5.17 5.44 7.76
N SER A 128 6.03 4.44 7.77
CA SER A 128 5.64 3.08 8.13
C SER A 128 6.72 2.37 8.90
N VAL A 129 6.30 1.45 9.76
CA VAL A 129 7.17 0.50 10.47
C VAL A 129 6.75 -0.90 10.07
N THR A 130 7.72 -1.70 9.64
CA THR A 130 7.51 -3.11 9.28
C THR A 130 8.38 -3.98 10.17
N LEU A 131 7.74 -4.96 10.80
CA LEU A 131 8.36 -6.07 11.50
C LEU A 131 8.25 -7.31 10.62
N GLU A 132 9.35 -8.02 10.42
CA GLU A 132 9.42 -9.22 9.58
C GLU A 132 10.16 -10.33 10.32
N LYS A 133 9.75 -11.58 10.12
CA LYS A 133 10.41 -12.75 10.67
C LYS A 133 10.40 -13.90 9.68
N ASP A 134 11.60 -14.43 9.42
CA ASP A 134 11.74 -15.67 8.65
C ASP A 134 11.11 -16.83 9.40
N LEU A 135 10.38 -17.68 8.67
CA LEU A 135 9.83 -18.92 9.20
C LEU A 135 10.92 -20.01 9.20
N PRO A 136 10.87 -20.91 10.19
CA PRO A 136 11.81 -22.05 10.22
C PRO A 136 11.74 -22.87 8.93
N GLU A 137 12.89 -23.31 8.42
CA GLU A 137 12.97 -24.15 7.22
C GLU A 137 12.21 -25.48 7.39
N SER A 138 12.05 -25.96 8.62
CA SER A 138 11.24 -27.15 8.96
C SER A 138 9.75 -26.95 8.69
N PHE A 139 9.26 -25.71 8.71
CA PHE A 139 7.86 -25.39 8.38
C PHE A 139 7.70 -25.08 6.90
N THR A 140 8.47 -24.11 6.38
CA THR A 140 8.50 -23.80 4.94
C THR A 140 9.75 -23.02 4.57
N LYS A 141 10.52 -23.52 3.62
CA LYS A 141 11.77 -22.90 3.18
C LYS A 141 11.51 -21.60 2.42
N GLY A 142 12.22 -20.52 2.80
CA GLY A 142 12.18 -19.24 2.11
C GLY A 142 10.84 -18.49 2.24
N ALA A 143 10.17 -18.64 3.38
CA ALA A 143 9.00 -17.85 3.73
C ALA A 143 9.28 -16.97 4.95
N SER A 144 8.69 -15.78 4.95
CA SER A 144 8.67 -14.86 6.08
C SER A 144 7.24 -14.39 6.36
N VAL A 145 6.98 -14.02 7.59
CA VAL A 145 5.76 -13.31 8.00
C VAL A 145 6.10 -11.87 8.31
N PHE A 146 5.16 -10.98 8.05
CA PHE A 146 5.36 -9.56 8.36
C PHE A 146 4.13 -8.91 8.96
N PHE A 147 4.37 -7.80 9.66
CA PHE A 147 3.37 -6.87 10.12
C PHE A 147 3.82 -5.44 9.80
N THR A 148 2.93 -4.63 9.24
CA THR A 148 3.22 -3.22 8.92
C THR A 148 2.15 -2.31 9.48
N LEU A 149 2.59 -1.21 10.10
CA LEU A 149 1.76 -0.07 10.49
C LEU A 149 2.14 1.13 9.62
N GLU A 150 1.14 1.77 8.99
CA GLU A 150 1.34 2.91 8.10
C GLU A 150 0.27 3.98 8.32
N PRO A 151 0.51 5.04 9.12
CA PRO A 151 -0.34 6.22 9.16
C PRO A 151 -0.11 7.15 7.96
N PHE A 152 -1.12 7.99 7.65
CA PHE A 152 -1.10 8.93 6.53
C PHE A 152 -1.47 10.33 7.02
N TYR A 153 -0.54 11.26 6.87
CA TYR A 153 -0.80 12.68 6.99
C TYR A 153 -1.12 13.25 5.61
N ASP A 154 -2.22 13.99 5.48
CA ASP A 154 -2.58 14.70 4.23
C ASP A 154 -2.64 16.20 4.49
N SER A 155 -2.00 16.99 3.63
CA SER A 155 -1.93 18.46 3.78
C SER A 155 -3.27 19.16 3.60
N ILE A 156 -4.30 18.48 3.12
CA ILE A 156 -5.63 19.04 2.95
C ILE A 156 -6.43 18.97 4.25
N SER A 157 -6.37 17.84 4.92
CA SER A 157 -6.99 17.64 6.23
C SER A 157 -6.10 18.11 7.39
N GLU A 158 -4.83 18.43 7.11
CA GLU A 158 -3.83 18.90 8.06
C GLU A 158 -3.68 17.98 9.29
N ARG A 159 -3.93 16.67 9.10
CA ARG A 159 -3.89 15.65 10.17
C ARG A 159 -3.58 14.26 9.63
N PHE A 160 -3.27 13.36 10.55
CA PHE A 160 -3.26 11.93 10.28
C PHE A 160 -4.72 11.44 10.23
N SER A 161 -5.26 11.29 9.03
CA SER A 161 -6.67 10.94 8.82
C SER A 161 -6.87 9.46 8.48
N ARG A 162 -5.81 8.79 8.05
CA ARG A 162 -5.85 7.39 7.62
C ARG A 162 -4.75 6.59 8.29
N THR A 163 -5.07 5.35 8.66
CA THR A 163 -4.09 4.39 9.15
C THR A 163 -4.33 3.03 8.51
N ARG A 164 -3.24 2.35 8.15
CA ARG A 164 -3.24 0.98 7.65
C ARG A 164 -2.47 0.07 8.56
N TYR A 165 -3.03 -1.09 8.80
CA TYR A 165 -2.41 -2.23 9.46
C TYR A 165 -2.42 -3.37 8.46
N SER A 166 -1.28 -3.97 8.16
CA SER A 166 -1.22 -5.13 7.29
C SER A 166 -0.39 -6.24 7.92
N ALA A 167 -0.82 -7.47 7.72
CA ALA A 167 -0.10 -8.65 8.13
C ALA A 167 -0.19 -9.70 7.02
N GLY A 168 0.90 -10.40 6.77
CA GLY A 168 0.94 -11.35 5.67
C GLY A 168 2.12 -12.29 5.72
N ILE A 169 2.19 -13.08 4.67
CA ILE A 169 3.28 -14.01 4.42
C ILE A 169 3.86 -13.76 3.03
N GLU A 170 5.18 -13.69 2.95
CA GLU A 170 5.93 -13.72 1.70
C GLU A 170 6.58 -15.09 1.52
N LYS A 171 6.53 -15.63 0.31
CA LYS A 171 7.17 -16.88 -0.08
C LYS A 171 8.05 -16.67 -1.29
N SER A 172 9.35 -16.88 -1.12
CA SER A 172 10.28 -16.98 -2.24
C SER A 172 10.09 -18.31 -2.96
N LEU A 173 9.67 -18.26 -4.22
CA LEU A 173 9.50 -19.45 -5.07
C LEU A 173 10.83 -19.86 -5.69
N ASN A 174 11.66 -18.88 -6.04
CA ASN A 174 13.03 -19.06 -6.50
C ASN A 174 13.82 -17.74 -6.32
N LYS A 175 15.06 -17.67 -6.84
CA LYS A 175 15.93 -16.48 -6.71
C LYS A 175 15.37 -15.22 -7.38
N LYS A 176 14.43 -15.37 -8.33
CA LYS A 176 13.87 -14.27 -9.11
C LYS A 176 12.39 -14.00 -8.85
N LEU A 177 11.70 -14.90 -8.17
CA LEU A 177 10.24 -14.85 -8.02
C LEU A 177 9.85 -15.08 -6.57
N ALA A 178 9.02 -14.18 -6.03
CA ALA A 178 8.37 -14.34 -4.74
C ALA A 178 6.88 -13.93 -4.85
N VAL A 179 6.06 -14.51 -4.00
CA VAL A 179 4.63 -14.20 -3.86
C VAL A 179 4.39 -13.76 -2.43
N GLU A 180 3.62 -12.69 -2.28
CA GLU A 180 3.15 -12.20 -0.99
C GLU A 180 1.62 -12.24 -0.97
N ILE A 181 1.05 -12.69 0.14
CA ILE A 181 -0.39 -12.65 0.42
C ILE A 181 -0.55 -11.99 1.77
N TYR A 182 -1.45 -11.01 1.85
CA TYR A 182 -1.66 -10.26 3.08
C TYR A 182 -3.12 -9.86 3.28
N TYR A 183 -3.46 -9.67 4.53
CA TYR A 183 -4.66 -8.95 4.96
C TYR A 183 -4.26 -7.54 5.36
N LEU A 184 -5.09 -6.56 5.00
CA LEU A 184 -4.90 -5.16 5.38
C LEU A 184 -6.23 -4.60 5.90
N PHE A 185 -6.16 -3.94 7.04
CA PHE A 185 -7.22 -3.08 7.56
C PHE A 185 -6.83 -1.61 7.35
N GLN A 186 -7.70 -0.83 6.76
CA GLN A 186 -7.57 0.62 6.62
C GLN A 186 -8.70 1.31 7.36
N GLY A 187 -8.36 2.13 8.36
CA GLY A 187 -9.28 3.12 8.93
C GLY A 187 -9.06 4.48 8.30
N ASP A 188 -10.12 5.19 7.96
CA ASP A 188 -10.08 6.50 7.31
C ASP A 188 -11.17 7.41 7.90
N ASN A 189 -10.77 8.53 8.50
CA ASN A 189 -11.68 9.47 9.12
C ASN A 189 -12.22 10.54 8.14
N ASP A 190 -11.68 10.58 6.91
CA ASP A 190 -11.98 11.60 5.90
C ASP A 190 -12.66 11.00 4.66
N SER A 191 -13.02 9.72 4.67
CA SER A 191 -13.68 9.05 3.54
C SER A 191 -14.82 8.15 3.97
N ALA A 192 -15.74 7.89 3.06
CA ALA A 192 -16.73 6.82 3.16
C ALA A 192 -16.39 5.74 2.09
N PRO A 193 -16.37 4.44 2.48
CA PRO A 193 -16.56 3.91 3.83
C PRO A 193 -15.42 4.32 4.77
N GLY A 194 -15.70 4.43 6.06
CA GLY A 194 -14.73 4.81 7.11
C GLY A 194 -13.69 3.72 7.37
N SER A 195 -13.97 2.49 6.97
CA SER A 195 -13.03 1.37 7.06
C SER A 195 -13.07 0.49 5.82
N VAL A 196 -11.91 -0.09 5.49
CA VAL A 196 -11.78 -1.04 4.37
C VAL A 196 -10.95 -2.22 4.82
N HIS A 197 -11.47 -3.42 4.56
CA HIS A 197 -10.73 -4.68 4.71
C HIS A 197 -10.23 -5.12 3.34
N VAL A 198 -8.98 -5.53 3.23
CA VAL A 198 -8.38 -5.88 1.95
C VAL A 198 -7.69 -7.23 2.04
N ILE A 199 -7.96 -8.08 1.05
CA ILE A 199 -7.10 -9.22 0.74
C ILE A 199 -6.15 -8.77 -0.38
N GLY A 200 -4.86 -8.80 -0.09
CA GLY A 200 -3.83 -8.35 -1.02
C GLY A 200 -2.94 -9.49 -1.52
N THR A 201 -2.50 -9.37 -2.76
CA THR A 201 -1.50 -10.25 -3.35
C THR A 201 -0.43 -9.42 -4.05
N THR A 202 0.83 -9.83 -3.93
CA THR A 202 1.94 -9.22 -4.67
C THR A 202 2.77 -10.32 -5.33
N LEU A 203 2.94 -10.22 -6.65
CA LEU A 203 3.93 -11.00 -7.38
C LEU A 203 5.19 -10.17 -7.54
N LYS A 204 6.31 -10.61 -6.96
CA LYS A 204 7.60 -9.91 -6.99
C LYS A 204 8.55 -10.61 -7.96
N VAL A 205 9.05 -9.87 -8.94
CA VAL A 205 9.98 -10.34 -9.97
C VAL A 205 11.31 -9.59 -9.85
N LYS A 206 12.42 -10.29 -9.76
CA LYS A 206 13.79 -9.73 -9.76
C LYS A 206 14.53 -10.13 -11.04
N LEU A 207 15.05 -9.14 -11.77
CA LEU A 207 15.81 -9.30 -13.02
C LEU A 207 17.22 -8.77 -12.87
#